data_7e60d20cfc9538309f6f7f2ca58371f0
#
_entry.id   7e60d20cfc9538309f6f7f2ca58371f0
#
_cell.length_a   1.000
_cell.length_b   1.000
_cell.length_c   1.000
_cell.angle_alpha   90.00
_cell.angle_beta   90.00
_cell.angle_gamma   90.00
#
_symmetry.space_group_name_H-M   'P 1'
#
loop_
_entity.id
_entity.type
_entity.pdbx_description
1 polymer ?
#
loop_
_entity_poly.entity_id
_entity_poly.type
_entity_poly.pdbx_seq_one_letter_code
_entity_poly.pdbx_strand_id
1 'polypeptide(L)'
;MAKNESKFWHEIKRNTPQITWTRIENSSALGTPDLLGYNTNSNFFTVELKVTKGNKVTFSPHQIAFHMRHPLNTFIMVKHLASRDVKLYEGKVIEELVACGLKLDACRSGLDACCSYLQWLEA
;
A
#
# COMPACT_ATOMS: atom_id res chain seq x y z
N MET A 1 3.39 -9.41 10.14
CA MET A 1 2.97 -8.00 10.18
C MET A 1 3.18 -7.41 11.56
N ALA A 2 3.77 -6.24 11.64
CA ALA A 2 3.91 -5.54 12.92
C ALA A 2 2.53 -5.13 13.46
N LYS A 3 2.47 -4.83 14.76
CA LYS A 3 1.19 -4.53 15.44
C LYS A 3 0.43 -3.36 14.80
N ASN A 4 1.12 -2.26 14.49
CA ASN A 4 0.48 -1.09 13.88
C ASN A 4 0.04 -1.37 12.45
N GLU A 5 0.81 -2.14 11.70
CA GLU A 5 0.44 -2.57 10.35
C GLU A 5 -0.75 -3.51 10.37
N SER A 6 -0.83 -4.39 11.37
CA SER A 6 -1.97 -5.28 11.55
C SER A 6 -3.26 -4.50 11.83
N LYS A 7 -3.19 -3.48 12.69
CA LYS A 7 -4.33 -2.60 12.95
C LYS A 7 -4.76 -1.85 11.68
N PHE A 8 -3.80 -1.35 10.93
CA PHE A 8 -4.05 -0.65 9.68
C PHE A 8 -4.72 -1.59 8.66
N TRP A 9 -4.23 -2.82 8.55
CA TRP A 9 -4.83 -3.84 7.72
C TRP A 9 -6.32 -4.05 8.06
N HIS A 10 -6.66 -4.17 9.34
CA HIS A 10 -8.05 -4.34 9.76
C HIS A 10 -8.93 -3.15 9.38
N GLU A 11 -8.41 -1.92 9.47
CA GLU A 11 -9.12 -0.72 9.01
C GLU A 11 -9.40 -0.79 7.51
N ILE A 12 -8.40 -1.14 6.71
CA ILE A 12 -8.54 -1.27 5.26
C ILE A 12 -9.59 -2.32 4.92
N LYS A 13 -9.52 -3.48 5.56
CA LYS A 13 -10.44 -4.58 5.31
C LYS A 13 -11.89 -4.17 5.57
N ARG A 14 -12.14 -3.47 6.67
CA ARG A 14 -13.49 -2.99 7.00
C ARG A 14 -14.03 -1.99 5.97
N ASN A 15 -13.15 -1.22 5.35
CA ASN A 15 -13.53 -0.17 4.41
C ASN A 15 -13.51 -0.62 2.94
N THR A 16 -13.21 -1.89 2.69
CA THR A 16 -13.15 -2.44 1.33
C THR A 16 -13.93 -3.75 1.23
N PRO A 17 -15.25 -3.75 1.54
CA PRO A 17 -16.03 -5.00 1.54
C PRO A 17 -16.13 -5.66 0.18
N GLN A 18 -15.86 -4.92 -0.90
CA GLN A 18 -15.97 -5.42 -2.27
C GLN A 18 -14.64 -5.90 -2.84
N ILE A 19 -13.58 -5.89 -2.04
CA ILE A 19 -12.28 -6.43 -2.44
C ILE A 19 -12.09 -7.79 -1.79
N THR A 20 -11.73 -8.79 -2.59
CA THR A 20 -11.26 -10.07 -2.08
C THR A 20 -9.78 -9.96 -1.80
N TRP A 21 -9.41 -10.02 -0.52
CA TRP A 21 -8.02 -9.87 -0.09
C TRP A 21 -7.38 -11.22 0.19
N THR A 22 -6.12 -11.34 -0.19
CA THR A 22 -5.25 -12.45 0.20
C THR A 22 -4.01 -11.85 0.87
N ARG A 23 -3.74 -12.25 2.11
CA ARG A 23 -2.50 -11.87 2.78
C ARG A 23 -1.38 -12.74 2.24
N ILE A 24 -0.30 -12.10 1.80
CA ILE A 24 0.87 -12.81 1.30
C ILE A 24 1.82 -13.00 2.47
N GLU A 25 1.91 -14.23 2.96
CA GLU A 25 2.79 -14.60 4.07
C GLU A 25 3.85 -15.54 3.54
N ASN A 26 4.91 -14.97 2.96
CA ASN A 26 5.97 -15.75 2.35
C ASN A 26 7.31 -15.23 2.84
N SER A 27 7.91 -15.95 3.79
CA SER A 27 9.20 -15.61 4.37
C SER A 27 10.36 -15.86 3.41
N SER A 28 10.18 -16.63 2.35
CA SER A 28 11.22 -16.93 1.38
C SER A 28 11.23 -15.99 0.17
N ALA A 29 10.15 -15.24 -0.06
CA ALA A 29 10.06 -14.29 -1.17
C ALA A 29 10.27 -12.86 -0.65
N LEU A 30 11.53 -12.45 -0.59
CA LEU A 30 11.91 -11.14 -0.08
C LEU A 30 11.34 -10.02 -0.95
N GLY A 31 10.79 -8.99 -0.29
CA GLY A 31 10.24 -7.82 -0.97
C GLY A 31 8.83 -7.98 -1.53
N THR A 32 8.23 -9.15 -1.39
CA THR A 32 6.85 -9.38 -1.81
C THR A 32 5.90 -8.50 -0.99
N PRO A 33 4.91 -7.84 -1.61
CA PRO A 33 3.94 -7.01 -0.89
C PRO A 33 3.11 -7.80 0.11
N ASP A 34 2.53 -7.09 1.07
CA ASP A 34 1.74 -7.70 2.14
C ASP A 34 0.42 -8.30 1.67
N LEU A 35 -0.21 -7.69 0.67
CA LEU A 35 -1.57 -8.00 0.27
C LEU A 35 -1.71 -8.15 -1.24
N LEU A 36 -2.53 -9.11 -1.62
CA LEU A 36 -3.04 -9.24 -2.98
C LEU A 36 -4.54 -8.95 -2.93
N GLY A 37 -4.99 -7.99 -3.72
CA GLY A 37 -6.40 -7.63 -3.82
C GLY A 37 -6.99 -8.00 -5.18
N TYR A 38 -8.29 -8.29 -5.17
CA TYR A 38 -9.05 -8.55 -6.39
C TYR A 38 -10.39 -7.85 -6.25
N ASN A 39 -10.66 -6.89 -7.12
CA ASN A 39 -11.88 -6.07 -7.00
C ASN A 39 -12.99 -6.51 -7.95
N THR A 40 -14.14 -5.83 -7.89
CA THR A 40 -15.31 -6.15 -8.70
C THR A 40 -15.12 -5.89 -10.19
N ASN A 41 -14.11 -5.12 -10.56
CA ASN A 41 -13.73 -4.89 -11.95
C ASN A 41 -12.78 -5.98 -12.48
N SER A 42 -12.65 -7.09 -11.75
CA SER A 42 -11.82 -8.25 -12.10
C SER A 42 -10.35 -7.88 -12.26
N ASN A 43 -9.89 -6.99 -11.41
CA ASN A 43 -8.54 -6.45 -11.45
C ASN A 43 -7.74 -6.91 -10.25
N PHE A 44 -6.57 -7.52 -10.50
CA PHE A 44 -5.62 -7.85 -9.45
C PHE A 44 -4.66 -6.68 -9.22
N PHE A 45 -4.31 -6.48 -7.97
CA PHE A 45 -3.31 -5.49 -7.58
C PHE A 45 -2.68 -5.91 -6.26
N THR A 46 -1.52 -5.36 -5.96
CA THR A 46 -0.84 -5.60 -4.69
C THR A 46 -0.80 -4.33 -3.86
N VAL A 47 -0.74 -4.49 -2.55
CA VAL A 47 -0.58 -3.36 -1.62
C VAL A 47 0.48 -3.70 -0.59
N GLU A 48 1.49 -2.84 -0.52
CA GLU A 48 2.48 -2.84 0.55
C GLU A 48 1.99 -1.90 1.64
N LEU A 49 1.91 -2.36 2.87
CA LEU A 49 1.47 -1.54 4.00
C LEU A 49 2.67 -0.96 4.73
N LYS A 50 2.59 0.34 5.02
CA LYS A 50 3.59 1.03 5.82
C LYS A 50 2.90 1.90 6.87
N VAL A 51 3.48 1.94 8.05
CA VAL A 51 3.06 2.82 9.12
C VAL A 51 4.27 3.62 9.55
N THR A 52 4.14 4.93 9.64
CA THR A 52 5.27 5.79 9.99
C THR A 52 4.86 6.82 11.03
N LYS A 53 5.82 7.22 11.86
CA LYS A 53 5.63 8.28 12.86
C LYS A 53 5.97 9.65 12.30
N GLY A 54 6.90 9.70 11.36
CA GLY A 54 7.37 10.94 10.75
C GLY A 54 7.14 10.96 9.25
N ASN A 55 7.88 11.82 8.57
CA ASN A 55 7.76 12.00 7.13
C ASN A 55 8.38 10.85 6.33
N LYS A 56 9.43 10.23 6.86
CA LYS A 56 10.22 9.22 6.14
C LYS A 56 9.46 7.90 6.08
N VAL A 57 9.46 7.29 4.88
CA VAL A 57 8.91 5.96 4.66
C VAL A 57 10.08 5.04 4.29
N THR A 58 10.26 3.96 5.05
CA THR A 58 11.43 3.09 4.93
C THR A 58 11.06 1.79 4.21
N PHE A 59 11.89 1.43 3.24
CA PHE A 59 11.73 0.18 2.47
C PHE A 59 13.04 -0.59 2.46
N SER A 60 12.96 -1.91 2.42
CA SER A 60 14.13 -2.74 2.15
C SER A 60 14.52 -2.62 0.68
N PRO A 61 15.79 -2.93 0.32
CA PRO A 61 16.17 -2.97 -1.09
C PRO A 61 15.32 -3.94 -1.92
N HIS A 62 14.87 -5.03 -1.32
CA HIS A 62 14.02 -6.01 -2.01
C HIS A 62 12.63 -5.45 -2.31
N GLN A 63 12.06 -4.66 -1.40
CA GLN A 63 10.79 -3.99 -1.62
C GLN A 63 10.89 -2.96 -2.74
N ILE A 64 11.96 -2.20 -2.77
CA ILE A 64 12.22 -1.25 -3.84
C ILE A 64 12.34 -1.96 -5.18
N ALA A 65 13.14 -3.04 -5.23
CA ALA A 65 13.33 -3.82 -6.46
C ALA A 65 12.02 -4.42 -6.95
N PHE A 66 11.18 -4.93 -6.06
CA PHE A 66 9.88 -5.48 -6.43
C PHE A 66 9.03 -4.45 -7.16
N HIS A 67 8.88 -3.27 -6.58
CA HIS A 67 8.01 -2.24 -7.16
C HIS A 67 8.58 -1.65 -8.45
N MET A 68 9.90 -1.63 -8.59
CA MET A 68 10.54 -1.19 -9.83
C MET A 68 10.32 -2.19 -10.97
N ARG A 69 10.28 -3.49 -10.64
CA ARG A 69 10.00 -4.54 -11.63
C ARG A 69 8.53 -4.69 -11.95
N HIS A 70 7.66 -4.22 -11.07
CA HIS A 70 6.20 -4.35 -11.20
C HIS A 70 5.55 -2.97 -11.07
N PRO A 71 5.71 -2.10 -12.08
CA PRO A 71 5.24 -0.70 -11.97
C PRO A 71 3.73 -0.53 -12.10
N LEU A 72 3.02 -1.53 -12.62
CA LEU A 72 1.58 -1.45 -12.85
C LEU A 72 0.82 -2.29 -11.84
N ASN A 73 -0.30 -1.77 -11.36
CA ASN A 73 -1.19 -2.45 -10.41
C ASN A 73 -0.49 -2.87 -9.12
N THR A 74 0.49 -2.10 -8.71
CA THR A 74 1.15 -2.25 -7.41
C THR A 74 1.05 -0.94 -6.67
N PHE A 75 0.74 -1.02 -5.38
CA PHE A 75 0.47 0.17 -4.57
C PHE A 75 1.17 0.08 -3.22
N ILE A 76 1.41 1.25 -2.65
CA ILE A 76 1.95 1.40 -1.30
C ILE A 76 0.95 2.26 -0.55
N MET A 77 0.44 1.77 0.56
CA MET A 77 -0.48 2.52 1.40
C MET A 77 0.19 2.82 2.72
N VAL A 78 0.28 4.11 3.06
CA VAL A 78 1.03 4.58 4.21
C VAL A 78 0.08 5.25 5.20
N LYS A 79 0.15 4.84 6.46
CA LYS A 79 -0.54 5.53 7.55
C LYS A 79 0.46 6.32 8.36
N HIS A 80 0.20 7.60 8.54
CA HIS A 80 0.97 8.48 9.41
C HIS A 80 0.31 8.50 10.79
N LEU A 81 1.01 8.02 11.80
CA LEU A 81 0.41 7.81 13.12
C LEU A 81 -0.01 9.10 13.81
N ALA A 82 0.80 10.15 13.72
CA ALA A 82 0.53 11.39 14.43
C ALA A 82 -0.73 12.08 13.92
N SER A 83 -0.89 12.19 12.61
CA SER A 83 -2.06 12.83 11.98
C SER A 83 -3.20 11.87 11.69
N ARG A 84 -2.93 10.56 11.74
CA ARG A 84 -3.83 9.49 11.31
C ARG A 84 -4.16 9.57 9.82
N ASP A 85 -3.39 10.32 9.07
CA ASP A 85 -3.56 10.45 7.62
C ASP A 85 -3.16 9.15 6.92
N VAL A 86 -3.88 8.84 5.85
CA VAL A 86 -3.59 7.67 5.00
C VAL A 86 -3.35 8.17 3.59
N LYS A 87 -2.27 7.71 2.98
CA LYS A 87 -1.89 8.08 1.62
C LYS A 87 -1.64 6.84 0.78
N LEU A 88 -2.11 6.88 -0.45
CA LEU A 88 -1.90 5.83 -1.43
C LEU A 88 -0.93 6.31 -2.50
N TYR A 89 0.09 5.50 -2.76
CA TYR A 89 1.07 5.75 -3.82
C TYR A 89 1.08 4.59 -4.79
N GLU A 90 1.31 4.87 -6.06
CA GLU A 90 1.58 3.81 -7.03
C GLU A 90 2.98 3.26 -6.82
N GLY A 91 3.15 1.96 -7.04
CA GLY A 91 4.44 1.30 -6.84
C GLY A 91 5.57 1.90 -7.69
N LYS A 92 5.24 2.40 -8.87
CA LYS A 92 6.22 2.98 -9.79
C LYS A 92 6.94 4.22 -9.25
N VAL A 93 6.39 4.88 -8.22
CA VAL A 93 7.02 6.08 -7.63
C VAL A 93 7.81 5.76 -6.35
N ILE A 94 8.13 4.49 -6.12
CA ILE A 94 8.76 4.08 -4.86
C ILE A 94 10.11 4.79 -4.61
N GLU A 95 10.92 5.04 -5.64
CA GLU A 95 12.19 5.73 -5.46
C GLU A 95 11.98 7.18 -5.02
N GLU A 96 11.00 7.87 -5.59
CA GLU A 96 10.65 9.23 -5.20
C GLU A 96 10.09 9.25 -3.77
N LEU A 97 9.29 8.25 -3.42
CA LEU A 97 8.74 8.12 -2.06
C LEU A 97 9.85 7.91 -1.04
N VAL A 98 10.86 7.12 -1.36
CA VAL A 98 12.04 6.94 -0.49
C VAL A 98 12.78 8.28 -0.33
N ALA A 99 12.94 9.04 -1.40
CA ALA A 99 13.68 10.30 -1.38
C ALA A 99 12.92 11.40 -0.65
N CYS A 100 11.61 11.53 -0.89
CA CYS A 100 10.80 12.67 -0.42
C CYS A 100 9.95 12.35 0.80
N GLY A 101 9.67 11.07 1.06
CA GLY A 101 8.73 10.68 2.10
C GLY A 101 7.33 11.18 1.81
N LEU A 102 6.59 11.47 2.87
CA LEU A 102 5.19 11.90 2.76
C LEU A 102 5.00 13.31 2.16
N LYS A 103 6.08 14.01 1.85
CA LYS A 103 6.02 15.25 1.07
C LYS A 103 5.71 15.00 -0.39
N LEU A 104 5.96 13.78 -0.87
CA LEU A 104 5.57 13.42 -2.24
C LEU A 104 4.05 13.40 -2.35
N ASP A 105 3.52 13.96 -3.43
CA ASP A 105 2.08 13.96 -3.68
C ASP A 105 1.58 12.53 -3.86
N ALA A 106 0.55 12.19 -3.11
CA ALA A 106 -0.05 10.85 -3.16
C ALA A 106 -1.02 10.73 -4.33
N CYS A 107 -1.23 9.50 -4.79
CA CYS A 107 -2.28 9.20 -5.76
C CYS A 107 -3.66 9.53 -5.17
N ARG A 108 -3.86 9.18 -3.89
CA ARG A 108 -5.07 9.52 -3.12
C ARG A 108 -4.66 9.77 -1.67
N SER A 109 -5.43 10.62 -0.99
CA SER A 109 -5.24 10.91 0.44
C SER A 109 -6.55 10.71 1.18
N GLY A 110 -6.45 10.15 2.40
CA GLY A 110 -7.59 9.80 3.22
C GLY A 110 -7.96 8.33 3.07
N LEU A 111 -8.31 7.69 4.19
CA LEU A 111 -8.63 6.26 4.18
C LEU A 111 -9.77 5.93 3.20
N ASP A 112 -10.86 6.70 3.25
CA ASP A 112 -12.02 6.44 2.39
C ASP A 112 -11.67 6.61 0.92
N ALA A 113 -10.93 7.66 0.57
CA ALA A 113 -10.54 7.92 -0.82
C ALA A 113 -9.59 6.83 -1.35
N CYS A 114 -8.63 6.41 -0.53
CA CYS A 114 -7.70 5.34 -0.89
C CYS A 114 -8.43 4.02 -1.12
N CYS A 115 -9.32 3.67 -0.19
CA CYS A 115 -10.09 2.42 -0.28
C CYS A 115 -11.06 2.44 -1.47
N SER A 116 -11.73 3.55 -1.71
CA SER A 116 -12.62 3.70 -2.85
C SER A 116 -11.88 3.56 -4.17
N TYR A 117 -10.70 4.17 -4.27
CA TYR A 117 -9.87 4.06 -5.47
C TYR A 117 -9.55 2.61 -5.81
N LEU A 118 -9.13 1.83 -4.80
CA LEU A 118 -8.79 0.42 -4.99
C LEU A 118 -10.02 -0.44 -5.31
N GLN A 119 -11.15 -0.16 -4.68
CA GLN A 119 -12.40 -0.91 -4.95
C GLN A 119 -12.85 -0.77 -6.40
N TRP A 120 -12.64 0.39 -7.00
CA TRP A 120 -13.12 0.68 -8.35
C TRP A 120 -12.01 0.80 -9.39
N LEU A 121 -10.80 0.38 -9.03
CA LEU A 121 -9.66 0.39 -9.95
C LEU A 121 -9.97 -0.44 -11.19
N GLU A 122 -9.70 0.15 -12.35
CA GLU A 122 -9.81 -0.53 -13.64
C GLU A 122 -8.43 -0.79 -14.24
N ALA A 123 -8.35 -1.81 -15.06
CA ALA A 123 -7.10 -2.15 -15.71
C ALA A 123 -6.67 -1.10 -16.74
#